data_3bb3e0278d865719059b602d23c5c02b
#
_entry.id   3bb3e0278d865719059b602d23c5c02b
#
_cell.length_a   1.000
_cell.length_b   1.000
_cell.length_c   1.000
_cell.angle_alpha   90.00
_cell.angle_beta   90.00
_cell.angle_gamma   90.00
#
_symmetry.space_group_name_H-M   'P 1'
#
loop_
_entity.id
_entity.type
_entity.pdbx_description
1 polymer ?
#
loop_
_entity_poly.entity_id
_entity_poly.type
_entity_poly.pdbx_seq_one_letter_code
_entity_poly.pdbx_strand_id
1 'polypeptide(L)'
;MLNAVAPIYVTLTGDFPEYAVGLNEIKDTYAPVGESYYSTAIINNIGLIDVQSLEYTYEVNGNKKKGVVEFEVPLKTDLVNSQTVYLLFDPIDELGDFMVDVTIDKVNGMPNTFNKSCTFATFVKSFVPVRRPLIEEYTGTWCSWCARGWLALELIKEWYPETVCAVAYHYNDPMQVTKKFPTNVENFPNATLNRGDLIDPYYGTYESSDFGIQYDIDNETALFAPVDLSLEAYYNEERSKVEVKSFTRFVESTDNVSYKIGYVLVADGLSGTDSQWAQKNAYAGYTAYKGTYLEEMCNLSNPISDIKFNDVAIDVNATMGIEDSLPATVESTQIYEHCYTYDISDNSLVQEQAVLKVVAFVIDTATNRIINSNKIMVADKSGVGEIDDETVQAISTIYYDLMGRRVEEPLQGLFIKVQKMSDGTQVSHKVMKRY
;
A
#
# COMPACT_ATOMS: atom_id res chain seq x y z
N MET A 1 -9.79 -1.45 38.81
CA MET A 1 -8.93 -0.44 39.46
C MET A 1 -8.42 0.44 38.36
N LEU A 2 -8.89 1.70 38.34
CA LEU A 2 -8.42 2.71 37.40
C LEU A 2 -7.00 3.10 37.80
N ASN A 3 -6.00 2.72 37.04
CA ASN A 3 -4.67 3.29 37.16
C ASN A 3 -4.70 4.71 36.61
N ALA A 4 -4.84 5.69 37.49
CA ALA A 4 -4.65 7.08 37.13
C ALA A 4 -3.14 7.28 36.85
N VAL A 5 -2.78 7.42 35.57
CA VAL A 5 -1.42 7.87 35.18
C VAL A 5 -1.40 9.38 35.43
N ALA A 6 -0.72 9.78 36.52
CA ALA A 6 -0.47 11.20 36.74
C ALA A 6 0.60 11.67 35.72
N PRO A 7 0.39 12.77 35.00
CA PRO A 7 1.40 13.33 34.13
C PRO A 7 2.61 13.78 34.99
N ILE A 8 3.80 13.31 34.61
CA ILE A 8 5.05 13.78 35.19
C ILE A 8 5.50 14.99 34.37
N TYR A 9 5.48 16.17 34.98
CA TYR A 9 6.05 17.37 34.37
C TYR A 9 7.56 17.41 34.71
N VAL A 10 8.39 17.33 33.68
CA VAL A 10 9.84 17.51 33.80
C VAL A 10 10.16 18.92 33.35
N THR A 11 10.68 19.73 34.24
CA THR A 11 11.20 21.05 33.88
C THR A 11 12.68 20.89 33.55
N LEU A 12 13.03 21.09 32.28
CA LEU A 12 14.42 21.14 31.86
C LEU A 12 14.95 22.55 32.10
N THR A 13 16.08 22.66 32.79
CA THR A 13 16.79 23.92 33.04
C THR A 13 18.14 23.89 32.35
N GLY A 14 18.42 24.90 31.53
CA GLY A 14 19.70 25.05 30.80
C GLY A 14 19.57 26.07 29.68
N ASP A 15 20.69 26.40 29.05
CA ASP A 15 20.73 27.23 27.85
C ASP A 15 20.40 26.34 26.64
N PHE A 16 19.16 26.37 26.20
CA PHE A 16 18.73 25.67 24.98
C PHE A 16 19.10 26.51 23.76
N PRO A 17 19.66 25.91 22.69
CA PRO A 17 19.92 26.63 21.46
C PRO A 17 18.61 27.06 20.79
N GLU A 18 18.57 28.24 20.18
CA GLU A 18 17.39 28.69 19.43
C GLU A 18 17.16 27.80 18.20
N TYR A 19 18.22 27.45 17.48
CA TYR A 19 18.20 26.70 16.23
C TYR A 19 18.96 25.38 16.40
N ALA A 20 18.24 24.32 16.66
CA ALA A 20 18.85 23.00 16.81
C ALA A 20 17.90 21.87 16.38
N VAL A 21 18.39 21.06 15.45
CA VAL A 21 17.70 19.85 14.99
C VAL A 21 18.65 18.67 15.16
N GLY A 22 18.16 17.64 15.87
CA GLY A 22 18.82 16.34 15.94
C GLY A 22 18.43 15.49 14.74
N LEU A 23 19.40 14.99 13.99
CA LEU A 23 19.20 13.98 12.96
C LEU A 23 19.45 12.60 13.57
N ASN A 24 18.39 11.86 13.84
CA ASN A 24 18.47 10.61 14.57
C ASN A 24 18.74 9.42 13.65
N GLU A 25 18.08 9.40 12.50
CA GLU A 25 18.14 8.31 11.54
C GLU A 25 17.81 8.83 10.14
N ILE A 26 18.39 8.23 9.12
CA ILE A 26 17.89 8.27 7.75
C ILE A 26 17.66 6.83 7.32
N LYS A 27 16.50 6.55 6.79
CA LYS A 27 16.16 5.19 6.35
C LYS A 27 16.94 4.83 5.10
N ASP A 28 17.43 3.62 5.03
CA ASP A 28 17.92 3.04 3.79
C ASP A 28 16.84 3.11 2.71
N THR A 29 17.24 3.36 1.46
CA THR A 29 16.27 3.56 0.39
C THR A 29 16.71 2.90 -0.91
N TYR A 30 15.73 2.66 -1.78
CA TYR A 30 15.95 2.20 -3.15
C TYR A 30 15.72 3.35 -4.12
N ALA A 31 16.62 3.51 -5.10
CA ALA A 31 16.55 4.58 -6.08
C ALA A 31 16.63 4.01 -7.51
N PRO A 32 15.85 4.53 -8.47
CA PRO A 32 16.07 4.23 -9.88
C PRO A 32 17.37 4.90 -10.35
N VAL A 33 18.15 4.20 -11.18
CA VAL A 33 19.37 4.76 -11.77
C VAL A 33 19.03 5.99 -12.64
N GLY A 34 19.82 7.05 -12.48
CA GLY A 34 19.65 8.29 -13.26
C GLY A 34 18.47 9.17 -12.85
N GLU A 35 17.77 8.85 -11.76
CA GLU A 35 16.63 9.63 -11.27
C GLU A 35 16.92 10.20 -9.87
N SER A 36 16.38 11.37 -9.57
CA SER A 36 16.40 11.94 -8.22
C SER A 36 15.54 11.09 -7.29
N TYR A 37 15.96 10.92 -6.05
CA TYR A 37 15.29 10.07 -5.09
C TYR A 37 15.15 10.71 -3.72
N TYR A 38 14.31 10.13 -2.89
CA TYR A 38 14.08 10.57 -1.51
C TYR A 38 14.49 9.50 -0.53
N SER A 39 14.95 9.94 0.65
CA SER A 39 14.96 9.10 1.81
C SER A 39 14.28 9.79 2.99
N THR A 40 13.74 8.97 3.87
CA THR A 40 13.04 9.39 5.07
C THR A 40 14.05 9.66 6.18
N ALA A 41 14.09 10.89 6.67
CA ALA A 41 14.87 11.27 7.84
C ALA A 41 13.98 11.41 9.08
N ILE A 42 14.46 10.89 10.20
CA ILE A 42 13.84 11.00 11.51
C ILE A 42 14.60 12.07 12.31
N ILE A 43 13.92 13.14 12.61
CA ILE A 43 14.51 14.32 13.26
C ILE A 43 13.73 14.74 14.50
N ASN A 44 14.40 15.46 15.41
CA ASN A 44 13.74 16.18 16.50
C ASN A 44 14.10 17.67 16.41
N ASN A 45 13.08 18.54 16.48
CA ASN A 45 13.34 19.95 16.72
C ASN A 45 13.52 20.15 18.22
N ILE A 46 14.77 20.26 18.64
CA ILE A 46 15.17 20.50 20.04
C ILE A 46 15.52 21.97 20.29
N GLY A 47 15.41 22.82 19.27
CA GLY A 47 15.55 24.27 19.39
C GLY A 47 14.32 24.94 19.99
N LEU A 48 14.44 26.20 20.31
CA LEU A 48 13.35 27.02 20.88
C LEU A 48 12.40 27.57 19.81
N ILE A 49 12.79 27.51 18.53
CA ILE A 49 12.05 28.09 17.41
C ILE A 49 11.55 27.01 16.49
N ASP A 50 10.33 27.18 15.96
CA ASP A 50 9.75 26.33 14.96
C ASP A 50 10.65 26.28 13.71
N VAL A 51 10.87 25.08 13.14
CA VAL A 51 11.71 24.90 11.96
C VAL A 51 10.88 25.09 10.70
N GLN A 52 11.25 26.07 9.88
CA GLN A 52 10.63 26.36 8.59
C GLN A 52 11.46 25.81 7.43
N SER A 53 12.77 25.66 7.61
CA SER A 53 13.66 25.12 6.58
C SER A 53 14.88 24.44 7.17
N LEU A 54 15.41 23.45 6.42
CA LEU A 54 16.69 22.80 6.69
C LEU A 54 17.57 22.91 5.44
N GLU A 55 18.84 23.33 5.63
CA GLU A 55 19.88 23.19 4.61
C GLU A 55 20.78 22.02 5.04
N TYR A 56 21.05 21.11 4.11
CA TYR A 56 21.90 19.96 4.36
C TYR A 56 22.93 19.75 3.26
N THR A 57 24.07 19.20 3.63
CA THR A 57 25.10 18.69 2.72
C THR A 57 25.07 17.19 2.76
N TYR A 58 25.21 16.55 1.61
CA TYR A 58 25.39 15.11 1.53
C TYR A 58 26.57 14.74 0.63
N GLU A 59 27.17 13.59 0.91
CA GLU A 59 28.33 13.08 0.18
C GLU A 59 28.06 11.65 -0.28
N VAL A 60 28.29 11.40 -1.57
CA VAL A 60 28.25 10.09 -2.21
C VAL A 60 29.52 9.92 -3.02
N ASN A 61 30.29 8.84 -2.79
CA ASN A 61 31.56 8.57 -3.49
C ASN A 61 32.52 9.77 -3.49
N GLY A 62 32.63 10.51 -2.39
CA GLY A 62 33.49 11.69 -2.28
C GLY A 62 32.94 12.97 -2.94
N ASN A 63 31.81 12.91 -3.60
CA ASN A 63 31.15 14.06 -4.22
C ASN A 63 30.17 14.70 -3.25
N LYS A 64 30.44 15.95 -2.87
CA LYS A 64 29.59 16.75 -1.99
C LYS A 64 28.58 17.55 -2.76
N LYS A 65 27.33 17.47 -2.32
CA LYS A 65 26.19 18.20 -2.85
C LYS A 65 25.39 18.83 -1.71
N LYS A 66 24.46 19.71 -2.04
CA LYS A 66 23.61 20.41 -1.06
C LYS A 66 22.14 20.26 -1.42
N GLY A 67 21.32 20.15 -0.38
CA GLY A 67 19.88 20.17 -0.49
C GLY A 67 19.26 21.18 0.48
N VAL A 68 18.03 21.54 0.19
CA VAL A 68 17.18 22.37 1.05
C VAL A 68 15.81 21.74 1.10
N VAL A 69 15.23 21.69 2.28
CA VAL A 69 13.82 21.36 2.47
C VAL A 69 13.13 22.51 3.19
N GLU A 70 12.00 22.94 2.67
CA GLU A 70 11.14 23.96 3.27
C GLU A 70 9.85 23.30 3.72
N PHE A 71 9.32 23.69 4.88
CA PHE A 71 8.14 23.11 5.49
C PHE A 71 6.97 24.11 5.41
N GLU A 72 5.89 23.71 4.75
CA GLU A 72 4.65 24.51 4.75
C GLU A 72 4.06 24.65 6.15
N VAL A 73 4.08 23.55 6.90
CA VAL A 73 3.74 23.54 8.32
C VAL A 73 5.05 23.44 9.10
N PRO A 74 5.44 24.49 9.81
CA PRO A 74 6.69 24.49 10.57
C PRO A 74 6.75 23.35 11.58
N LEU A 75 7.91 22.68 11.68
CA LEU A 75 8.12 21.63 12.66
C LEU A 75 8.24 22.25 14.05
N LYS A 76 7.31 21.89 14.90
CA LYS A 76 7.25 22.41 16.28
C LYS A 76 8.40 21.87 17.12
N THR A 77 8.79 22.63 18.14
CA THR A 77 9.71 22.15 19.16
C THR A 77 9.10 20.93 19.83
N ASP A 78 9.79 19.82 19.78
CA ASP A 78 9.43 18.58 20.46
C ASP A 78 10.70 17.84 20.90
N LEU A 79 10.94 17.82 22.20
CA LEU A 79 12.13 17.19 22.81
C LEU A 79 11.99 15.67 22.94
N VAL A 80 10.79 15.14 22.75
CA VAL A 80 10.47 13.72 23.02
C VAL A 80 10.13 12.97 21.74
N ASN A 81 9.26 13.58 20.92
CA ASN A 81 8.76 12.91 19.72
C ASN A 81 9.58 13.29 18.50
N SER A 82 9.95 12.27 17.75
CA SER A 82 10.59 12.45 16.46
C SER A 82 9.57 12.81 15.39
N GLN A 83 10.02 13.59 14.42
CA GLN A 83 9.24 13.98 13.25
C GLN A 83 9.88 13.40 12.00
N THR A 84 9.05 12.99 11.06
CA THR A 84 9.48 12.42 9.78
C THR A 84 9.58 13.53 8.73
N VAL A 85 10.73 13.62 8.06
CA VAL A 85 10.94 14.52 6.94
C VAL A 85 11.55 13.77 5.75
N TYR A 86 11.32 14.27 4.53
CA TYR A 86 11.86 13.67 3.32
C TYR A 86 12.98 14.55 2.77
N LEU A 87 14.17 13.96 2.64
CA LEU A 87 15.32 14.61 2.03
C LEU A 87 15.46 14.18 0.58
N LEU A 88 15.66 15.14 -0.32
CA LEU A 88 15.84 14.92 -1.75
C LEU A 88 17.32 14.76 -2.07
N PHE A 89 17.65 13.77 -2.89
CA PHE A 89 18.99 13.49 -3.39
C PHE A 89 19.02 13.53 -4.91
N ASP A 90 20.11 13.99 -5.48
CA ASP A 90 20.33 13.98 -6.92
C ASP A 90 20.50 12.55 -7.47
N PRO A 91 20.35 12.36 -8.79
CA PRO A 91 20.57 11.08 -9.43
C PRO A 91 21.93 10.47 -9.14
N ILE A 92 21.95 9.13 -9.04
CA ILE A 92 23.16 8.30 -9.11
C ILE A 92 23.07 7.55 -10.43
N ASP A 93 24.05 7.72 -11.32
CA ASP A 93 24.04 7.19 -12.70
C ASP A 93 24.61 5.77 -12.80
N GLU A 94 24.94 5.14 -11.69
CA GLU A 94 25.52 3.78 -11.63
C GLU A 94 24.62 2.88 -10.78
N LEU A 95 24.46 1.63 -11.22
CA LEU A 95 23.81 0.59 -10.43
C LEU A 95 24.72 0.14 -9.28
N GLY A 96 24.15 -0.15 -8.12
CA GLY A 96 24.89 -0.67 -6.98
C GLY A 96 24.44 -0.10 -5.65
N ASP A 97 25.23 -0.36 -4.63
CA ASP A 97 24.95 0.03 -3.26
C ASP A 97 25.89 1.17 -2.86
N PHE A 98 25.33 2.26 -2.40
CA PHE A 98 26.06 3.49 -2.08
C PHE A 98 25.78 3.90 -0.63
N MET A 99 26.85 4.27 0.10
CA MET A 99 26.71 4.93 1.38
C MET A 99 26.62 6.45 1.18
N VAL A 100 25.64 7.05 1.82
CA VAL A 100 25.37 8.50 1.73
C VAL A 100 25.53 9.11 3.11
N ASP A 101 26.51 9.98 3.25
CA ASP A 101 26.74 10.75 4.47
C ASP A 101 25.97 12.07 4.39
N VAL A 102 25.12 12.35 5.36
CA VAL A 102 24.28 13.55 5.40
C VAL A 102 24.58 14.37 6.64
N THR A 103 24.66 15.68 6.46
CA THR A 103 24.81 16.64 7.56
C THR A 103 23.80 17.77 7.41
N ILE A 104 22.99 18.02 8.44
CA ILE A 104 22.12 19.20 8.50
C ILE A 104 22.98 20.40 8.93
N ASP A 105 23.25 21.27 7.98
CA ASP A 105 24.14 22.44 8.19
C ASP A 105 23.43 23.58 8.89
N LYS A 106 22.18 23.87 8.46
CA LYS A 106 21.43 25.01 8.97
C LYS A 106 19.97 24.70 9.22
N VAL A 107 19.42 25.42 10.18
CA VAL A 107 18.01 25.47 10.56
C VAL A 107 17.53 26.90 10.40
N ASN A 108 16.54 27.17 9.54
CA ASN A 108 16.06 28.52 9.20
C ASN A 108 17.19 29.48 8.79
N GLY A 109 18.18 28.98 8.03
CA GLY A 109 19.35 29.74 7.61
C GLY A 109 20.46 29.95 8.67
N MET A 110 20.22 29.54 9.93
CA MET A 110 21.18 29.63 11.05
C MET A 110 21.92 28.33 11.25
N PRO A 111 23.20 28.32 11.66
CA PRO A 111 23.98 27.09 11.85
C PRO A 111 23.32 26.12 12.81
N ASN A 112 23.19 24.86 12.40
CA ASN A 112 22.76 23.77 13.27
C ASN A 112 23.94 23.31 14.17
N THR A 113 23.74 23.31 15.47
CA THR A 113 24.82 23.04 16.46
C THR A 113 24.67 21.67 17.15
N PHE A 114 23.63 20.90 16.84
CA PHE A 114 23.35 19.65 17.52
C PHE A 114 23.38 18.46 16.56
N ASN A 115 23.60 17.23 17.06
CA ASN A 115 23.63 15.90 16.42
C ASN A 115 23.14 15.91 14.95
N LYS A 116 24.00 16.36 14.06
CA LYS A 116 23.59 16.83 12.73
C LYS A 116 23.92 15.89 11.59
N SER A 117 24.59 14.77 11.85
CA SER A 117 25.08 13.88 10.78
C SER A 117 24.59 12.45 10.97
N CYS A 118 24.25 11.83 9.84
CA CYS A 118 23.84 10.44 9.75
C CYS A 118 24.29 9.84 8.41
N THR A 119 24.53 8.53 8.37
CA THR A 119 24.86 7.78 7.16
C THR A 119 23.76 6.76 6.89
N PHE A 120 23.37 6.58 5.64
CA PHE A 120 22.40 5.58 5.21
C PHE A 120 22.81 4.93 3.89
N ALA A 121 22.22 3.77 3.57
CA ALA A 121 22.45 3.08 2.31
C ALA A 121 21.41 3.47 1.25
N THR A 122 21.89 3.72 0.01
CA THR A 122 21.03 3.83 -1.17
C THR A 122 21.35 2.70 -2.11
N PHE A 123 20.31 1.86 -2.40
CA PHE A 123 20.39 0.73 -3.32
C PHE A 123 19.88 1.17 -4.69
N VAL A 124 20.80 1.45 -5.62
CA VAL A 124 20.46 1.94 -6.96
C VAL A 124 20.15 0.76 -7.87
N LYS A 125 18.92 0.71 -8.37
CA LYS A 125 18.39 -0.34 -9.23
C LYS A 125 18.00 0.20 -10.60
N SER A 126 17.84 -0.68 -11.59
CA SER A 126 17.39 -0.31 -12.94
C SER A 126 16.01 0.38 -12.93
N PHE A 127 15.16 -0.01 -12.00
CA PHE A 127 13.87 0.59 -11.66
C PHE A 127 13.46 0.17 -10.25
N VAL A 128 12.51 0.86 -9.65
CA VAL A 128 11.98 0.54 -8.32
C VAL A 128 10.46 0.36 -8.42
N PRO A 129 9.96 -0.88 -8.34
CA PRO A 129 8.53 -1.14 -8.38
C PRO A 129 7.78 -0.51 -7.20
N VAL A 130 6.50 -0.21 -7.40
CA VAL A 130 5.61 0.10 -6.29
C VAL A 130 5.30 -1.18 -5.52
N ARG A 131 5.60 -1.17 -4.21
CA ARG A 131 5.19 -2.25 -3.32
C ARG A 131 3.68 -2.16 -3.10
N ARG A 132 2.95 -3.24 -3.45
CA ARG A 132 1.52 -3.39 -3.23
C ARG A 132 1.26 -4.66 -2.43
N PRO A 133 1.09 -4.58 -1.10
CA PRO A 133 0.71 -5.73 -0.32
C PRO A 133 -0.71 -6.19 -0.68
N LEU A 134 -0.94 -7.51 -0.59
CA LEU A 134 -2.25 -8.11 -0.68
C LEU A 134 -2.75 -8.44 0.73
N ILE A 135 -3.90 -7.87 1.10
CA ILE A 135 -4.67 -8.30 2.26
C ILE A 135 -5.70 -9.34 1.82
N GLU A 136 -5.68 -10.51 2.44
CA GLU A 136 -6.67 -11.58 2.26
C GLU A 136 -7.46 -11.70 3.56
N GLU A 137 -8.73 -11.24 3.57
CA GLU A 137 -9.63 -11.36 4.71
C GLU A 137 -10.42 -12.67 4.63
N TYR A 138 -10.60 -13.32 5.76
CA TYR A 138 -11.44 -14.52 5.93
C TYR A 138 -12.63 -14.16 6.81
N THR A 139 -13.84 -14.27 6.25
CA THR A 139 -15.03 -13.63 6.81
C THR A 139 -16.31 -14.45 6.59
N GLY A 140 -17.43 -13.94 7.05
CA GLY A 140 -18.77 -14.50 6.80
C GLY A 140 -19.86 -13.66 7.44
N THR A 141 -21.01 -13.54 6.75
CA THR A 141 -22.16 -12.74 7.20
C THR A 141 -22.73 -13.19 8.54
N TRP A 142 -22.64 -14.48 8.86
CA TRP A 142 -23.10 -15.08 10.12
C TRP A 142 -22.20 -14.74 11.31
N CYS A 143 -20.99 -14.31 11.08
CA CYS A 143 -20.00 -13.99 12.11
C CYS A 143 -20.21 -12.57 12.63
N SER A 144 -20.61 -12.44 13.88
CA SER A 144 -20.95 -11.12 14.45
C SER A 144 -19.75 -10.17 14.59
N TRP A 145 -18.55 -10.71 14.78
CA TRP A 145 -17.32 -9.91 14.87
C TRP A 145 -16.75 -9.55 13.49
N CYS A 146 -17.21 -10.19 12.42
CA CYS A 146 -16.74 -9.92 11.06
C CYS A 146 -17.18 -8.55 10.52
N ALA A 147 -18.12 -7.87 11.17
CA ALA A 147 -18.48 -6.49 10.84
C ALA A 147 -17.27 -5.54 10.88
N ARG A 148 -16.27 -5.76 11.77
CA ARG A 148 -15.05 -4.95 11.79
C ARG A 148 -14.12 -5.23 10.61
N GLY A 149 -14.10 -6.48 10.12
CA GLY A 149 -13.32 -6.84 8.94
C GLY A 149 -13.88 -6.18 7.68
N TRP A 150 -15.21 -6.23 7.51
CA TRP A 150 -15.87 -5.47 6.45
C TRP A 150 -15.51 -3.98 6.50
N LEU A 151 -15.64 -3.34 7.68
CA LEU A 151 -15.25 -1.93 7.86
C LEU A 151 -13.77 -1.69 7.53
N ALA A 152 -12.90 -2.61 7.94
CA ALA A 152 -11.47 -2.49 7.67
C ALA A 152 -11.18 -2.47 6.17
N LEU A 153 -11.80 -3.33 5.38
CA LEU A 153 -11.63 -3.34 3.92
C LEU A 153 -12.18 -2.05 3.28
N GLU A 154 -13.29 -1.50 3.78
CA GLU A 154 -13.81 -0.21 3.30
C GLU A 154 -12.82 0.94 3.59
N LEU A 155 -12.25 1.00 4.80
CA LEU A 155 -11.22 1.98 5.16
C LEU A 155 -9.93 1.79 4.32
N ILE A 156 -9.49 0.55 4.10
CA ILE A 156 -8.35 0.25 3.24
C ILE A 156 -8.62 0.71 1.80
N LYS A 157 -9.80 0.46 1.28
CA LYS A 157 -10.21 0.90 -0.06
C LYS A 157 -10.22 2.43 -0.19
N GLU A 158 -10.63 3.14 0.87
CA GLU A 158 -10.63 4.60 0.92
C GLU A 158 -9.22 5.18 1.04
N TRP A 159 -8.38 4.61 1.93
CA TRP A 159 -7.09 5.19 2.29
C TRP A 159 -5.94 4.73 1.40
N TYR A 160 -6.03 3.50 0.85
CA TYR A 160 -4.98 2.86 0.06
C TYR A 160 -5.48 2.37 -1.31
N PRO A 161 -6.27 3.17 -2.05
CA PRO A 161 -6.99 2.70 -3.24
C PRO A 161 -6.07 2.11 -4.32
N GLU A 162 -4.82 2.60 -4.43
CA GLU A 162 -3.87 2.20 -5.48
C GLU A 162 -2.69 1.37 -4.97
N THR A 163 -2.48 1.35 -3.65
CA THR A 163 -1.27 0.75 -3.06
C THR A 163 -1.54 -0.53 -2.30
N VAL A 164 -2.79 -0.88 -2.01
CA VAL A 164 -3.16 -2.14 -1.35
C VAL A 164 -4.16 -2.89 -2.20
N CYS A 165 -3.90 -4.17 -2.44
CA CYS A 165 -4.88 -5.09 -2.99
C CYS A 165 -5.64 -5.77 -1.85
N ALA A 166 -6.95 -5.99 -2.03
CA ALA A 166 -7.78 -6.65 -1.03
C ALA A 166 -8.61 -7.78 -1.65
N VAL A 167 -8.80 -8.85 -0.89
CA VAL A 167 -9.66 -9.99 -1.24
C VAL A 167 -10.36 -10.48 0.02
N ALA A 168 -11.70 -10.55 0.00
CA ALA A 168 -12.51 -11.13 1.06
C ALA A 168 -12.96 -12.55 0.67
N TYR A 169 -12.53 -13.55 1.44
CA TYR A 169 -12.97 -14.93 1.30
C TYR A 169 -14.11 -15.20 2.26
N HIS A 170 -15.30 -15.34 1.71
CA HIS A 170 -16.51 -15.65 2.47
C HIS A 170 -16.64 -17.15 2.76
N TYR A 171 -17.14 -17.48 3.95
CA TYR A 171 -17.36 -18.84 4.40
C TYR A 171 -18.77 -19.03 4.97
N ASN A 172 -19.44 -20.10 4.53
CA ASN A 172 -20.76 -20.54 5.01
C ASN A 172 -21.83 -19.44 4.90
N ASP A 173 -21.80 -18.70 3.81
CA ASP A 173 -22.78 -17.68 3.41
C ASP A 173 -22.97 -17.68 1.88
N PRO A 174 -23.87 -16.85 1.31
CA PRO A 174 -24.14 -16.85 -0.13
C PRO A 174 -22.96 -16.50 -1.04
N MET A 175 -21.92 -15.91 -0.50
CA MET A 175 -20.71 -15.49 -1.25
C MET A 175 -19.58 -16.53 -1.17
N GLN A 176 -19.80 -17.67 -0.55
CA GLN A 176 -18.79 -18.72 -0.45
C GLN A 176 -18.50 -19.34 -1.81
N VAL A 177 -17.28 -19.25 -2.32
CA VAL A 177 -16.79 -19.92 -3.55
C VAL A 177 -15.84 -21.08 -3.27
N THR A 178 -15.28 -21.16 -2.06
CA THR A 178 -14.39 -22.25 -1.66
C THR A 178 -14.57 -22.61 -0.18
N LYS A 179 -14.22 -23.85 0.17
CA LYS A 179 -14.07 -24.28 1.56
C LYS A 179 -12.60 -24.39 1.97
N LYS A 180 -11.70 -24.22 0.99
CA LYS A 180 -10.26 -24.33 1.21
C LYS A 180 -9.60 -22.97 0.92
N PHE A 181 -9.19 -22.31 1.97
CA PHE A 181 -8.48 -21.05 1.89
C PHE A 181 -6.99 -21.24 1.54
N PRO A 182 -6.32 -20.20 1.01
CA PRO A 182 -4.88 -20.24 0.78
C PRO A 182 -4.03 -20.44 2.04
N THR A 183 -4.60 -20.12 3.22
CA THR A 183 -4.02 -20.26 4.55
C THR A 183 -4.96 -21.08 5.45
N ASN A 184 -4.44 -21.77 6.46
CA ASN A 184 -5.26 -22.46 7.44
C ASN A 184 -5.90 -21.47 8.41
N VAL A 185 -7.24 -21.33 8.34
CA VAL A 185 -8.02 -20.38 9.16
C VAL A 185 -8.98 -21.17 10.05
N GLU A 186 -8.87 -20.97 11.36
CA GLU A 186 -9.73 -21.63 12.35
C GLU A 186 -10.79 -20.71 12.94
N ASN A 187 -10.56 -19.41 12.94
CA ASN A 187 -11.42 -18.40 13.55
C ASN A 187 -11.72 -17.25 12.57
N PHE A 188 -12.84 -16.55 12.78
CA PHE A 188 -13.31 -15.43 11.97
C PHE A 188 -13.65 -14.22 12.87
N PRO A 189 -13.40 -12.97 12.40
CA PRO A 189 -12.62 -12.64 11.21
C PRO A 189 -11.13 -12.89 11.45
N ASN A 190 -10.41 -13.16 10.37
CA ASN A 190 -8.96 -13.17 10.32
C ASN A 190 -8.50 -12.59 8.99
N ALA A 191 -7.25 -12.18 8.91
CA ALA A 191 -6.64 -11.75 7.67
C ALA A 191 -5.17 -12.17 7.60
N THR A 192 -4.60 -12.11 6.41
CA THR A 192 -3.16 -12.17 6.18
C THR A 192 -2.72 -11.00 5.32
N LEU A 193 -1.53 -10.47 5.59
CA LEU A 193 -0.80 -9.60 4.65
C LEU A 193 0.25 -10.42 3.91
N ASN A 194 0.15 -10.44 2.58
CA ASN A 194 1.07 -11.21 1.72
C ASN A 194 1.23 -12.68 2.15
N ARG A 195 0.16 -13.29 2.68
CA ARG A 195 0.16 -14.66 3.25
C ARG A 195 1.19 -14.86 4.37
N GLY A 196 1.37 -13.83 5.19
CA GLY A 196 2.07 -13.93 6.45
C GLY A 196 1.26 -14.58 7.55
N ASP A 197 1.58 -14.22 8.77
CA ASP A 197 0.84 -14.68 9.94
C ASP A 197 -0.62 -14.20 9.90
N LEU A 198 -1.50 -14.97 10.56
CA LEU A 198 -2.89 -14.57 10.75
C LEU A 198 -2.95 -13.40 11.73
N ILE A 199 -3.64 -12.35 11.32
CA ILE A 199 -3.86 -11.13 12.11
C ILE A 199 -5.34 -10.74 12.08
N ASP A 200 -5.74 -9.88 13.00
CA ASP A 200 -7.07 -9.30 12.95
C ASP A 200 -7.17 -8.31 11.78
N PRO A 201 -8.22 -8.36 10.93
CA PRO A 201 -8.33 -7.47 9.77
C PRO A 201 -8.45 -5.98 10.12
N TYR A 202 -8.89 -5.64 11.34
CA TYR A 202 -9.03 -4.26 11.81
C TYR A 202 -7.87 -3.83 12.72
N TYR A 203 -7.53 -4.66 13.70
CA TYR A 203 -6.50 -4.32 14.68
C TYR A 203 -5.09 -4.65 14.21
N GLY A 204 -4.93 -5.53 13.22
CA GLY A 204 -3.62 -6.03 12.80
C GLY A 204 -2.89 -6.71 13.94
N THR A 205 -1.60 -6.39 14.08
CA THR A 205 -0.75 -6.81 15.21
C THR A 205 -0.87 -5.87 16.42
N TYR A 206 -1.63 -4.78 16.33
CA TYR A 206 -1.77 -3.72 17.34
C TYR A 206 -3.17 -3.69 17.96
N GLU A 207 -3.54 -4.74 18.69
CA GLU A 207 -4.89 -4.99 19.23
C GLU A 207 -5.51 -3.83 20.05
N SER A 208 -4.70 -2.90 20.53
CA SER A 208 -5.15 -1.74 21.32
C SER A 208 -5.30 -0.45 20.52
N SER A 209 -4.93 -0.46 19.24
CA SER A 209 -4.98 0.72 18.38
C SER A 209 -6.28 0.75 17.58
N ASP A 210 -6.85 1.94 17.43
CA ASP A 210 -7.96 2.17 16.51
C ASP A 210 -7.44 2.03 15.08
N PHE A 211 -7.99 1.11 14.32
CA PHE A 211 -7.55 0.73 12.99
C PHE A 211 -6.04 0.35 12.92
N GLY A 212 -5.61 -0.53 13.85
CA GLY A 212 -4.19 -0.90 14.02
C GLY A 212 -3.56 -1.57 12.79
N ILE A 213 -4.34 -2.22 11.91
CA ILE A 213 -3.87 -2.81 10.64
C ILE A 213 -3.15 -1.79 9.74
N GLN A 214 -3.42 -0.49 9.91
CA GLN A 214 -2.71 0.57 9.20
C GLN A 214 -1.20 0.47 9.39
N TYR A 215 -0.72 0.20 10.62
CA TYR A 215 0.71 0.07 10.90
C TYR A 215 1.34 -1.11 10.17
N ASP A 216 0.62 -2.23 10.07
CA ASP A 216 1.10 -3.41 9.35
C ASP A 216 1.16 -3.13 7.83
N ILE A 217 0.15 -2.44 7.29
CA ILE A 217 0.12 -2.00 5.88
C ILE A 217 1.25 -1.03 5.57
N ASP A 218 1.46 -0.02 6.42
CA ASP A 218 2.51 0.98 6.23
C ASP A 218 3.90 0.34 6.26
N ASN A 219 4.12 -0.61 7.16
CA ASN A 219 5.37 -1.39 7.22
C ASN A 219 5.58 -2.25 5.96
N GLU A 220 4.54 -2.94 5.48
CA GLU A 220 4.64 -3.76 4.27
C GLU A 220 4.83 -2.90 3.00
N THR A 221 4.19 -1.75 2.90
CA THR A 221 4.35 -0.84 1.75
C THR A 221 5.72 -0.17 1.70
N ALA A 222 6.38 -0.04 2.85
CA ALA A 222 7.74 0.48 2.94
C ALA A 222 8.83 -0.50 2.49
N LEU A 223 8.51 -1.80 2.37
CA LEU A 223 9.47 -2.80 1.93
C LEU A 223 9.77 -2.68 0.43
N PHE A 224 10.96 -3.12 0.05
CA PHE A 224 11.32 -3.23 -1.36
C PHE A 224 10.49 -4.31 -2.06
N ALA A 225 9.99 -3.99 -3.26
CA ALA A 225 9.38 -4.95 -4.14
C ALA A 225 10.39 -5.40 -5.21
N PRO A 226 10.80 -6.69 -5.26
CA PRO A 226 11.77 -7.17 -6.24
C PRO A 226 11.17 -7.38 -7.64
N VAL A 227 9.84 -7.23 -7.77
CA VAL A 227 9.09 -7.50 -9.00
C VAL A 227 8.00 -6.46 -9.20
N ASP A 228 7.86 -5.96 -10.43
CA ASP A 228 6.70 -5.21 -10.89
C ASP A 228 5.72 -6.14 -11.61
N LEU A 229 4.43 -5.83 -11.45
CA LEU A 229 3.32 -6.59 -12.05
C LEU A 229 2.30 -5.60 -12.58
N SER A 230 2.12 -5.57 -13.90
CA SER A 230 1.05 -4.80 -14.57
C SER A 230 0.02 -5.73 -15.20
N LEU A 231 -1.20 -5.26 -15.39
CA LEU A 231 -2.35 -6.07 -15.74
C LEU A 231 -3.21 -5.39 -16.80
N GLU A 232 -3.80 -6.23 -17.65
CA GLU A 232 -4.93 -5.92 -18.50
C GLU A 232 -6.04 -6.93 -18.20
N ALA A 233 -7.31 -6.49 -18.14
CA ALA A 233 -8.44 -7.38 -17.95
C ALA A 233 -9.67 -6.87 -18.71
N TYR A 234 -10.24 -7.75 -19.54
CA TYR A 234 -11.36 -7.40 -20.42
C TYR A 234 -12.44 -8.48 -20.41
N TYR A 235 -13.69 -8.05 -20.55
CA TYR A 235 -14.75 -8.97 -20.93
C TYR A 235 -14.56 -9.41 -22.38
N ASN A 236 -14.87 -10.70 -22.70
CA ASN A 236 -15.10 -11.09 -24.09
C ASN A 236 -16.40 -10.44 -24.64
N GLU A 237 -16.64 -10.58 -25.94
CA GLU A 237 -17.80 -9.95 -26.62
C GLU A 237 -19.15 -10.35 -25.98
N GLU A 238 -19.29 -11.62 -25.59
CA GLU A 238 -20.51 -12.13 -24.98
C GLU A 238 -20.61 -11.83 -23.47
N ARG A 239 -19.60 -11.20 -22.85
CA ARG A 239 -19.47 -10.99 -21.42
C ARG A 239 -19.63 -12.27 -20.58
N SER A 240 -19.29 -13.41 -21.17
CA SER A 240 -19.29 -14.73 -20.52
C SER A 240 -17.94 -15.12 -19.95
N LYS A 241 -16.89 -14.37 -20.29
CA LYS A 241 -15.52 -14.59 -19.83
C LYS A 241 -14.84 -13.30 -19.47
N VAL A 242 -13.86 -13.39 -18.55
CA VAL A 242 -12.89 -12.34 -18.28
C VAL A 242 -11.53 -12.82 -18.73
N GLU A 243 -10.95 -12.14 -19.71
CA GLU A 243 -9.61 -12.38 -20.25
C GLU A 243 -8.62 -11.49 -19.51
N VAL A 244 -7.58 -12.09 -18.93
CA VAL A 244 -6.56 -11.39 -18.13
C VAL A 244 -5.21 -11.59 -18.81
N LYS A 245 -4.44 -10.51 -18.93
CA LYS A 245 -3.04 -10.54 -19.30
C LYS A 245 -2.20 -9.86 -18.24
N SER A 246 -1.17 -10.50 -17.76
CA SER A 246 -0.21 -9.96 -16.82
C SER A 246 1.18 -9.82 -17.45
N PHE A 247 1.89 -8.78 -17.04
CA PHE A 247 3.26 -8.49 -17.44
C PHE A 247 4.10 -8.37 -16.18
N THR A 248 5.04 -9.27 -16.02
CA THR A 248 5.91 -9.37 -14.84
C THR A 248 7.34 -8.99 -15.20
N ARG A 249 7.94 -8.07 -14.45
CA ARG A 249 9.32 -7.62 -14.62
C ARG A 249 10.06 -7.66 -13.30
N PHE A 250 11.21 -8.35 -13.26
CA PHE A 250 12.05 -8.44 -12.06
C PHE A 250 13.13 -7.36 -12.06
N VAL A 251 13.44 -6.84 -10.88
CA VAL A 251 14.50 -5.84 -10.71
C VAL A 251 15.88 -6.44 -10.90
N GLU A 252 16.06 -7.70 -10.48
CA GLU A 252 17.32 -8.45 -10.58
C GLU A 252 17.08 -9.83 -11.20
N SER A 253 18.09 -10.32 -11.92
CA SER A 253 18.09 -11.69 -12.41
C SER A 253 18.35 -12.65 -11.24
N THR A 254 17.59 -13.74 -11.18
CA THR A 254 17.69 -14.72 -10.10
C THR A 254 17.43 -16.13 -10.61
N ASP A 255 18.28 -17.06 -10.20
CA ASP A 255 18.17 -18.47 -10.53
C ASP A 255 17.45 -19.27 -9.42
N ASN A 256 16.89 -20.41 -9.82
CA ASN A 256 16.27 -21.38 -8.91
C ASN A 256 15.13 -20.81 -8.07
N VAL A 257 14.34 -19.91 -8.64
CA VAL A 257 13.15 -19.37 -8.00
C VAL A 257 11.95 -20.31 -8.14
N SER A 258 11.04 -20.25 -7.17
CA SER A 258 9.77 -21.00 -7.18
C SER A 258 8.59 -20.05 -7.36
N TYR A 259 8.73 -19.09 -8.28
CA TYR A 259 7.72 -18.05 -8.48
C TYR A 259 6.62 -18.51 -9.42
N LYS A 260 5.40 -18.15 -9.08
CA LYS A 260 4.22 -18.33 -9.94
C LYS A 260 3.36 -17.08 -9.91
N ILE A 261 2.54 -16.90 -10.95
CA ILE A 261 1.52 -15.87 -10.98
C ILE A 261 0.22 -16.47 -10.47
N GLY A 262 -0.37 -15.85 -9.46
CA GLY A 262 -1.71 -16.17 -8.95
C GLY A 262 -2.70 -15.10 -9.34
N TYR A 263 -3.98 -15.50 -9.46
CA TYR A 263 -5.08 -14.60 -9.76
C TYR A 263 -6.28 -14.91 -8.90
N VAL A 264 -7.03 -13.87 -8.55
CA VAL A 264 -8.37 -13.94 -7.94
C VAL A 264 -9.29 -13.00 -8.71
N LEU A 265 -10.44 -13.51 -9.13
CA LEU A 265 -11.51 -12.66 -9.62
C LEU A 265 -12.34 -12.20 -8.42
N VAL A 266 -12.50 -10.90 -8.27
CA VAL A 266 -13.25 -10.29 -7.17
C VAL A 266 -14.36 -9.39 -7.69
N ALA A 267 -15.39 -9.22 -6.88
CA ALA A 267 -16.54 -8.37 -7.18
C ALA A 267 -16.78 -7.34 -6.08
N ASP A 268 -17.08 -6.11 -6.48
CA ASP A 268 -17.56 -5.04 -5.63
C ASP A 268 -19.08 -4.86 -5.78
N GLY A 269 -19.74 -4.46 -4.69
CA GLY A 269 -21.15 -4.10 -4.69
C GLY A 269 -22.11 -5.28 -4.61
N LEU A 270 -21.64 -6.45 -4.19
CA LEU A 270 -22.51 -7.62 -4.01
C LEU A 270 -23.52 -7.38 -2.89
N SER A 271 -24.75 -7.77 -3.14
CA SER A 271 -25.85 -7.67 -2.18
C SER A 271 -26.93 -8.71 -2.48
N GLY A 272 -27.81 -8.95 -1.51
CA GLY A 272 -28.97 -9.81 -1.70
C GLY A 272 -30.06 -9.49 -0.69
N THR A 273 -31.28 -9.99 -0.99
CA THR A 273 -32.49 -9.73 -0.17
C THR A 273 -32.74 -10.81 0.88
N ASP A 274 -32.05 -11.92 0.80
CA ASP A 274 -32.15 -13.04 1.73
C ASP A 274 -31.51 -12.68 3.08
N SER A 275 -32.05 -13.18 4.19
CA SER A 275 -31.49 -12.95 5.52
C SER A 275 -30.04 -13.44 5.69
N GLN A 276 -29.58 -14.35 4.83
CA GLN A 276 -28.19 -14.82 4.80
C GLN A 276 -27.19 -13.79 4.28
N TRP A 277 -27.68 -12.76 3.56
CA TRP A 277 -26.87 -11.64 3.12
C TRP A 277 -26.69 -10.54 4.18
N ALA A 278 -27.49 -10.58 5.24
CA ALA A 278 -27.40 -9.62 6.32
C ALA A 278 -26.20 -9.91 7.23
N GLN A 279 -25.29 -8.95 7.37
CA GLN A 279 -24.10 -9.08 8.21
C GLN A 279 -24.49 -9.00 9.70
N LYS A 280 -24.20 -10.03 10.47
CA LYS A 280 -24.32 -9.94 11.94
C LYS A 280 -23.31 -8.92 12.49
N ASN A 281 -23.76 -8.15 13.49
CA ASN A 281 -23.00 -7.04 14.03
C ASN A 281 -22.94 -7.08 15.57
N ALA A 282 -21.80 -7.50 16.10
CA ALA A 282 -21.58 -7.55 17.55
C ALA A 282 -21.46 -6.14 18.20
N TYR A 283 -21.22 -5.12 17.41
CA TYR A 283 -20.97 -3.76 17.88
C TYR A 283 -22.27 -2.95 18.09
N ALA A 284 -23.39 -3.37 17.52
CA ALA A 284 -24.65 -2.63 17.54
C ALA A 284 -25.02 -2.16 18.94
N GLY A 285 -25.19 -0.85 19.11
CA GLY A 285 -25.58 -0.21 20.38
C GLY A 285 -24.46 -0.07 21.43
N TYR A 286 -23.22 -0.45 21.13
CA TYR A 286 -22.11 -0.22 22.05
C TYR A 286 -21.69 1.26 22.06
N THR A 287 -21.36 1.78 23.24
CA THR A 287 -20.87 3.16 23.42
C THR A 287 -19.36 3.24 23.69
N ALA A 288 -18.72 2.10 23.90
CA ALA A 288 -17.30 2.02 24.23
C ALA A 288 -16.38 2.46 23.08
N TYR A 289 -16.88 2.42 21.85
CA TYR A 289 -16.13 2.76 20.63
C TYR A 289 -16.39 4.17 20.11
N LYS A 290 -17.02 5.04 20.95
CA LYS A 290 -17.27 6.43 20.56
C LYS A 290 -15.97 7.18 20.28
N GLY A 291 -15.90 7.83 19.11
CA GLY A 291 -14.72 8.57 18.64
C GLY A 291 -13.67 7.69 17.96
N THR A 292 -13.97 6.40 17.73
CA THR A 292 -13.18 5.49 16.92
C THR A 292 -13.86 5.20 15.57
N TYR A 293 -13.16 4.61 14.61
CA TYR A 293 -13.80 4.17 13.34
C TYR A 293 -14.89 3.12 13.56
N LEU A 294 -14.78 2.28 14.59
CA LEU A 294 -15.82 1.32 14.95
C LEU A 294 -17.14 1.95 15.43
N GLU A 295 -17.17 3.26 15.73
CA GLU A 295 -18.43 3.96 16.07
C GLU A 295 -19.48 3.81 14.96
N GLU A 296 -19.04 3.73 13.70
CA GLU A 296 -19.94 3.48 12.58
C GLU A 296 -20.72 2.16 12.78
N MET A 297 -20.02 1.08 13.12
CA MET A 297 -20.65 -0.22 13.40
C MET A 297 -21.58 -0.19 14.59
N CYS A 298 -21.28 0.66 15.58
CA CYS A 298 -22.13 0.82 16.78
C CYS A 298 -23.48 1.48 16.46
N ASN A 299 -23.52 2.31 15.43
CA ASN A 299 -24.72 3.02 14.98
C ASN A 299 -25.60 2.19 14.02
N LEU A 300 -25.09 1.08 13.52
CA LEU A 300 -25.81 0.18 12.63
C LEU A 300 -26.58 -0.89 13.40
N SER A 301 -27.63 -1.46 12.77
CA SER A 301 -28.44 -2.53 13.33
C SER A 301 -27.69 -3.87 13.46
N ASN A 302 -28.26 -4.81 14.19
CA ASN A 302 -27.86 -6.21 14.19
C ASN A 302 -29.05 -7.11 13.80
N PRO A 303 -29.07 -7.77 12.64
CA PRO A 303 -28.04 -7.66 11.58
C PRO A 303 -28.12 -6.35 10.78
N ILE A 304 -27.05 -6.06 9.99
CA ILE A 304 -27.02 -4.99 9.00
C ILE A 304 -27.62 -5.56 7.71
N SER A 305 -28.81 -5.08 7.29
CA SER A 305 -29.56 -5.65 6.16
C SER A 305 -29.18 -5.01 4.81
N ASP A 306 -28.93 -3.71 4.78
CA ASP A 306 -28.65 -2.97 3.55
C ASP A 306 -27.13 -2.78 3.37
N ILE A 307 -26.40 -3.91 3.41
CA ILE A 307 -24.95 -3.92 3.24
C ILE A 307 -24.56 -4.28 1.80
N LYS A 308 -23.51 -3.65 1.30
CA LYS A 308 -22.82 -4.04 0.07
C LYS A 308 -21.47 -4.60 0.43
N PHE A 309 -21.13 -5.72 -0.18
CA PHE A 309 -19.84 -6.37 0.03
C PHE A 309 -18.93 -6.04 -1.14
N ASN A 310 -17.72 -5.59 -0.83
CA ASN A 310 -16.68 -5.24 -1.78
C ASN A 310 -15.50 -6.20 -1.65
N ASP A 311 -14.65 -6.24 -2.66
CA ASP A 311 -13.46 -7.08 -2.74
C ASP A 311 -13.72 -8.59 -2.52
N VAL A 312 -14.97 -9.05 -2.77
CA VAL A 312 -15.39 -10.44 -2.56
C VAL A 312 -14.78 -11.35 -3.62
N ALA A 313 -14.07 -12.38 -3.21
CA ALA A 313 -13.57 -13.43 -4.10
C ALA A 313 -14.73 -14.18 -4.74
N ILE A 314 -14.83 -14.19 -6.07
CA ILE A 314 -15.87 -14.90 -6.83
C ILE A 314 -15.34 -16.02 -7.71
N ASP A 315 -14.03 -16.06 -8.00
CA ASP A 315 -13.32 -17.21 -8.55
C ASP A 315 -11.89 -17.27 -7.97
N VAL A 316 -11.53 -18.45 -7.46
CA VAL A 316 -10.30 -18.68 -6.69
C VAL A 316 -9.46 -19.83 -7.23
N ASN A 317 -9.71 -20.28 -8.46
CA ASN A 317 -9.05 -21.45 -9.04
C ASN A 317 -7.54 -21.26 -9.25
N ALA A 318 -7.08 -20.03 -9.36
CA ALA A 318 -5.68 -19.67 -9.59
C ALA A 318 -4.95 -19.09 -8.36
N THR A 319 -5.53 -19.18 -7.16
CA THR A 319 -4.98 -18.53 -5.95
C THR A 319 -3.68 -19.13 -5.43
N MET A 320 -3.35 -20.36 -5.79
CA MET A 320 -2.09 -21.01 -5.40
C MET A 320 -0.96 -20.83 -6.42
N GLY A 321 -1.19 -19.98 -7.42
CA GLY A 321 -0.29 -19.78 -8.56
C GLY A 321 -0.50 -20.83 -9.65
N ILE A 322 -0.28 -20.40 -10.89
CA ILE A 322 -0.44 -21.24 -12.08
C ILE A 322 0.91 -21.87 -12.42
N GLU A 323 0.89 -23.18 -12.68
CA GLU A 323 2.09 -23.91 -13.10
C GLU A 323 2.68 -23.29 -14.37
N ASP A 324 4.00 -23.24 -14.44
CA ASP A 324 4.78 -22.74 -15.59
C ASP A 324 4.46 -21.27 -15.99
N SER A 325 3.77 -20.51 -15.13
CA SER A 325 3.48 -19.09 -15.39
C SER A 325 4.72 -18.18 -15.32
N LEU A 326 5.77 -18.62 -14.62
CA LEU A 326 7.10 -18.00 -14.59
C LEU A 326 8.18 -19.07 -14.64
N PRO A 327 9.34 -18.79 -15.28
CA PRO A 327 10.44 -19.75 -15.35
C PRO A 327 11.19 -19.83 -14.00
N ALA A 328 11.96 -20.92 -13.81
CA ALA A 328 12.82 -21.10 -12.65
C ALA A 328 14.02 -20.14 -12.60
N THR A 329 14.38 -19.54 -13.73
CA THR A 329 15.37 -18.46 -13.83
C THR A 329 14.66 -17.24 -14.39
N VAL A 330 14.71 -16.14 -13.67
CA VAL A 330 14.14 -14.85 -14.07
C VAL A 330 15.26 -13.86 -14.41
N GLU A 331 15.07 -13.12 -15.50
CA GLU A 331 16.03 -12.15 -16.02
C GLU A 331 15.48 -10.72 -15.85
N SER A 332 16.27 -9.82 -15.33
CA SER A 332 15.86 -8.41 -15.11
C SER A 332 15.61 -7.61 -16.40
N THR A 333 16.11 -8.11 -17.53
CA THR A 333 15.93 -7.50 -18.86
C THR A 333 14.68 -7.98 -19.58
N GLN A 334 13.97 -8.97 -19.03
CA GLN A 334 12.80 -9.58 -19.65
C GLN A 334 11.50 -9.15 -18.99
N ILE A 335 10.45 -9.07 -19.82
CA ILE A 335 9.07 -8.97 -19.36
C ILE A 335 8.42 -10.33 -19.65
N TYR A 336 7.86 -10.93 -18.61
CA TYR A 336 7.17 -12.22 -18.69
C TYR A 336 5.68 -11.95 -18.82
N GLU A 337 5.11 -12.38 -19.93
CA GLU A 337 3.68 -12.29 -20.19
C GLU A 337 3.00 -13.61 -19.82
N HIS A 338 1.84 -13.51 -19.16
CA HIS A 338 1.00 -14.67 -18.87
C HIS A 338 -0.48 -14.29 -19.07
N CYS A 339 -1.23 -15.19 -19.71
CA CYS A 339 -2.66 -15.02 -19.95
C CYS A 339 -3.47 -16.01 -19.12
N TYR A 340 -4.58 -15.53 -18.56
CA TYR A 340 -5.54 -16.36 -17.85
C TYR A 340 -6.97 -15.97 -18.22
N THR A 341 -7.89 -16.92 -18.22
CA THR A 341 -9.29 -16.67 -18.56
C THR A 341 -10.20 -17.26 -17.50
N TYR A 342 -11.09 -16.44 -16.98
CA TYR A 342 -12.19 -16.85 -16.12
C TYR A 342 -13.43 -17.12 -16.98
N ASP A 343 -14.11 -18.22 -16.77
CA ASP A 343 -15.47 -18.46 -17.26
C ASP A 343 -16.47 -17.98 -16.21
N ILE A 344 -17.24 -16.97 -16.54
CA ILE A 344 -18.20 -16.34 -15.63
C ILE A 344 -19.66 -16.58 -16.03
N SER A 345 -19.90 -17.39 -17.06
CA SER A 345 -21.24 -17.64 -17.64
C SER A 345 -22.26 -18.15 -16.64
N ASP A 346 -21.84 -19.01 -15.70
CA ASP A 346 -22.72 -19.63 -14.69
C ASP A 346 -22.42 -19.11 -13.27
N ASN A 347 -21.65 -18.04 -13.12
CA ASN A 347 -21.27 -17.51 -11.81
C ASN A 347 -22.36 -16.56 -11.27
N SER A 348 -23.15 -17.05 -10.31
CA SER A 348 -24.25 -16.30 -9.69
C SER A 348 -23.83 -15.06 -8.90
N LEU A 349 -22.53 -14.90 -8.60
CA LEU A 349 -21.98 -13.73 -7.95
C LEU A 349 -21.60 -12.63 -8.95
N VAL A 350 -21.70 -12.89 -10.25
CA VAL A 350 -21.61 -11.86 -11.28
C VAL A 350 -22.97 -11.17 -11.39
N GLN A 351 -23.28 -10.32 -10.42
CA GLN A 351 -24.53 -9.56 -10.36
C GLN A 351 -24.48 -8.36 -11.33
N GLU A 352 -25.63 -7.90 -11.82
CA GLU A 352 -25.73 -6.79 -12.79
C GLU A 352 -25.08 -5.49 -12.26
N GLN A 353 -25.24 -5.23 -10.95
CA GLN A 353 -24.67 -4.05 -10.30
C GLN A 353 -23.21 -4.24 -9.85
N ALA A 354 -22.67 -5.46 -9.95
CA ALA A 354 -21.31 -5.74 -9.49
C ALA A 354 -20.25 -5.18 -10.43
N VAL A 355 -19.19 -4.65 -9.85
CA VAL A 355 -17.99 -4.25 -10.60
C VAL A 355 -16.94 -5.34 -10.39
N LEU A 356 -16.53 -5.97 -11.49
CA LEU A 356 -15.51 -7.01 -11.44
C LEU A 356 -14.10 -6.40 -11.48
N LYS A 357 -13.21 -6.99 -10.68
CA LYS A 357 -11.78 -6.69 -10.64
C LYS A 357 -10.99 -7.98 -10.69
N VAL A 358 -9.79 -7.92 -11.23
CA VAL A 358 -8.79 -8.97 -11.12
C VAL A 358 -7.71 -8.51 -10.15
N VAL A 359 -7.45 -9.29 -9.13
CA VAL A 359 -6.26 -9.19 -8.28
C VAL A 359 -5.28 -10.24 -8.76
N ALA A 360 -4.07 -9.82 -9.14
CA ALA A 360 -2.99 -10.72 -9.48
C ALA A 360 -1.78 -10.50 -8.57
N PHE A 361 -0.99 -11.54 -8.39
CA PHE A 361 0.18 -11.49 -7.51
C PHE A 361 1.25 -12.48 -7.96
N VAL A 362 2.49 -12.16 -7.64
CA VAL A 362 3.61 -13.10 -7.72
C VAL A 362 3.78 -13.77 -6.37
N ILE A 363 3.70 -15.09 -6.35
CA ILE A 363 3.87 -15.91 -5.15
C ILE A 363 5.17 -16.71 -5.23
N ASP A 364 5.92 -16.72 -4.15
CA ASP A 364 6.98 -17.72 -3.92
C ASP A 364 6.34 -18.97 -3.32
N THR A 365 6.24 -20.03 -4.11
CA THR A 365 5.58 -21.28 -3.70
C THR A 365 6.40 -22.08 -2.71
N ALA A 366 7.70 -21.80 -2.55
CA ALA A 366 8.54 -22.43 -1.52
C ALA A 366 8.18 -21.93 -0.10
N THR A 367 7.79 -20.67 0.02
CA THR A 367 7.44 -20.03 1.28
C THR A 367 5.95 -19.74 1.45
N ASN A 368 5.17 -19.89 0.39
CA ASN A 368 3.77 -19.45 0.28
C ASN A 368 3.57 -17.94 0.50
N ARG A 369 4.63 -17.12 0.34
CA ARG A 369 4.57 -15.66 0.51
C ARG A 369 4.30 -14.96 -0.81
N ILE A 370 3.46 -13.93 -0.77
CA ILE A 370 3.22 -13.04 -1.91
C ILE A 370 4.31 -11.97 -1.93
N ILE A 371 5.00 -11.88 -3.07
CA ILE A 371 6.15 -11.00 -3.24
C ILE A 371 5.70 -9.59 -3.61
N ASN A 372 4.73 -9.48 -4.52
CA ASN A 372 4.07 -8.24 -4.90
C ASN A 372 2.72 -8.56 -5.53
N SER A 373 1.82 -7.59 -5.58
CA SER A 373 0.49 -7.74 -6.18
C SER A 373 0.10 -6.50 -6.99
N ASN A 374 -0.95 -6.66 -7.79
CA ASN A 374 -1.62 -5.55 -8.45
C ASN A 374 -3.09 -5.90 -8.68
N LYS A 375 -3.91 -4.90 -8.97
CA LYS A 375 -5.34 -5.05 -9.25
C LYS A 375 -5.76 -4.19 -10.43
N ILE A 376 -6.74 -4.66 -11.18
CA ILE A 376 -7.34 -3.90 -12.28
C ILE A 376 -8.84 -4.17 -12.37
N MET A 377 -9.60 -3.15 -12.72
CA MET A 377 -11.02 -3.32 -13.03
C MET A 377 -11.18 -3.98 -14.40
N VAL A 378 -12.15 -4.89 -14.52
CA VAL A 378 -12.47 -5.52 -15.80
C VAL A 378 -13.20 -4.50 -16.68
N ALA A 379 -12.62 -4.21 -17.85
CA ALA A 379 -13.17 -3.28 -18.82
C ALA A 379 -13.87 -4.02 -19.97
N ASP A 380 -14.77 -3.33 -20.67
CA ASP A 380 -15.24 -3.81 -21.95
C ASP A 380 -14.11 -3.68 -22.98
N LYS A 381 -13.94 -4.71 -23.79
CA LYS A 381 -13.01 -4.66 -24.92
C LYS A 381 -13.54 -3.64 -25.92
N SER A 382 -13.17 -2.38 -25.75
CA SER A 382 -13.48 -1.37 -26.77
C SER A 382 -12.79 -1.84 -28.07
N GLY A 383 -13.53 -1.86 -29.17
CA GLY A 383 -12.99 -2.21 -30.49
C GLY A 383 -12.01 -1.13 -30.97
N VAL A 384 -10.89 -1.03 -30.31
CA VAL A 384 -9.79 -0.17 -30.71
C VAL A 384 -8.91 -1.01 -31.64
N GLY A 385 -9.05 -0.71 -32.94
CA GLY A 385 -7.99 -1.07 -33.87
C GLY A 385 -6.65 -0.51 -33.37
N GLU A 386 -5.57 -1.18 -33.70
CA GLU A 386 -4.20 -0.79 -33.38
C GLU A 386 -4.05 0.73 -33.40
N ILE A 387 -3.84 1.34 -32.22
CA ILE A 387 -3.51 2.76 -32.13
C ILE A 387 -2.01 2.83 -32.32
N ASP A 388 -1.60 3.52 -33.38
CA ASP A 388 -0.20 3.91 -33.59
C ASP A 388 0.35 4.59 -32.34
N ASP A 389 1.54 4.19 -31.93
CA ASP A 389 2.26 4.48 -30.67
C ASP A 389 2.59 5.99 -30.42
N GLU A 390 2.02 6.90 -31.20
CA GLU A 390 2.44 8.32 -31.18
C GLU A 390 1.57 9.27 -30.32
N THR A 391 0.48 8.83 -29.65
CA THR A 391 -0.42 9.77 -28.97
C THR A 391 -1.07 9.30 -27.67
N VAL A 392 -0.45 8.44 -26.89
CA VAL A 392 -0.98 8.05 -25.57
C VAL A 392 -0.85 9.22 -24.59
N GLN A 393 -1.97 9.87 -24.26
CA GLN A 393 -2.00 11.01 -23.33
C GLN A 393 -2.70 10.66 -22.03
N ALA A 394 -2.23 11.24 -20.91
CA ALA A 394 -2.89 11.09 -19.64
C ALA A 394 -4.25 11.79 -19.65
N ILE A 395 -5.34 11.03 -19.47
CA ILE A 395 -6.71 11.55 -19.41
C ILE A 395 -7.18 11.90 -18.01
N SER A 396 -6.54 11.33 -16.97
CA SER A 396 -6.74 11.72 -15.58
C SER A 396 -5.46 11.52 -14.78
N THR A 397 -5.29 12.32 -13.74
CA THR A 397 -4.16 12.23 -12.82
C THR A 397 -4.71 12.30 -11.41
N ILE A 398 -4.31 11.36 -10.56
CA ILE A 398 -4.65 11.31 -9.15
C ILE A 398 -3.33 11.24 -8.38
N TYR A 399 -3.29 11.88 -7.22
CA TYR A 399 -2.12 11.84 -6.34
C TYR A 399 -2.48 11.13 -5.04
N TYR A 400 -1.54 10.36 -4.53
CA TYR A 400 -1.63 9.72 -3.21
C TYR A 400 -0.39 10.09 -2.40
N ASP A 401 -0.55 10.25 -1.09
CA ASP A 401 0.60 10.35 -0.20
C ASP A 401 1.31 8.98 -0.07
N LEU A 402 2.40 8.93 0.65
CA LEU A 402 3.16 7.67 0.84
C LEU A 402 2.41 6.62 1.67
N MET A 403 1.33 7.01 2.34
CA MET A 403 0.43 6.13 3.07
C MET A 403 -0.73 5.65 2.20
N GLY A 404 -0.75 6.01 0.89
CA GLY A 404 -1.78 5.62 -0.06
C GLY A 404 -3.08 6.44 0.02
N ARG A 405 -3.15 7.49 0.85
CA ARG A 405 -4.32 8.35 0.95
C ARG A 405 -4.37 9.30 -0.25
N ARG A 406 -5.52 9.41 -0.88
CA ARG A 406 -5.74 10.33 -2.00
C ARG A 406 -5.56 11.77 -1.56
N VAL A 407 -4.81 12.54 -2.36
CA VAL A 407 -4.55 13.97 -2.17
C VAL A 407 -5.12 14.71 -3.37
N GLU A 408 -6.12 15.58 -3.16
CA GLU A 408 -6.77 16.30 -4.25
C GLU A 408 -5.86 17.36 -4.86
N GLU A 409 -5.13 18.08 -4.03
CA GLU A 409 -4.15 19.08 -4.43
C GLU A 409 -2.83 18.82 -3.69
N PRO A 410 -1.91 18.04 -4.27
CA PRO A 410 -0.62 17.80 -3.63
C PRO A 410 0.17 19.10 -3.63
N LEU A 411 0.43 19.63 -2.43
CA LEU A 411 1.15 20.87 -2.24
C LEU A 411 2.66 20.61 -2.32
N GLN A 412 3.29 20.23 -1.23
CA GLN A 412 4.71 19.95 -1.16
C GLN A 412 4.94 18.56 -0.55
N GLY A 413 5.89 17.82 -1.09
CA GLY A 413 6.25 16.50 -0.57
C GLY A 413 6.29 15.43 -1.65
N LEU A 414 6.53 14.20 -1.22
CA LEU A 414 6.58 13.03 -2.06
C LEU A 414 5.18 12.40 -2.16
N PHE A 415 4.74 12.18 -3.39
CA PHE A 415 3.43 11.59 -3.69
C PHE A 415 3.58 10.46 -4.71
N ILE A 416 2.62 9.56 -4.72
CA ILE A 416 2.42 8.63 -5.83
C ILE A 416 1.48 9.31 -6.81
N LYS A 417 1.98 9.65 -7.99
CA LYS A 417 1.19 10.16 -9.10
C LYS A 417 0.68 8.98 -9.91
N VAL A 418 -0.61 8.83 -10.00
CA VAL A 418 -1.26 7.81 -10.81
C VAL A 418 -1.93 8.50 -12.00
N GLN A 419 -1.58 8.08 -13.21
CA GLN A 419 -2.14 8.61 -14.45
C GLN A 419 -2.90 7.50 -15.19
N LYS A 420 -4.16 7.76 -15.48
CA LYS A 420 -4.91 6.95 -16.43
C LYS A 420 -4.65 7.51 -17.83
N MET A 421 -4.20 6.65 -18.72
CA MET A 421 -3.86 7.04 -20.09
C MET A 421 -5.04 6.86 -21.03
N SER A 422 -5.00 7.50 -22.19
CA SER A 422 -6.06 7.47 -23.20
C SER A 422 -6.29 6.07 -23.80
N ASP A 423 -5.31 5.20 -23.72
CA ASP A 423 -5.38 3.79 -24.10
C ASP A 423 -5.97 2.88 -23.01
N GLY A 424 -6.37 3.46 -21.87
CA GLY A 424 -6.90 2.74 -20.72
C GLY A 424 -5.84 2.22 -19.75
N THR A 425 -4.56 2.30 -20.09
CA THR A 425 -3.46 1.92 -19.17
C THR A 425 -3.36 2.88 -18.00
N GLN A 426 -2.80 2.40 -16.90
CA GLN A 426 -2.55 3.17 -15.70
C GLN A 426 -1.06 3.16 -15.38
N VAL A 427 -0.49 4.33 -15.21
CA VAL A 427 0.94 4.51 -14.93
C VAL A 427 1.09 5.19 -13.59
N SER A 428 1.92 4.62 -12.72
CA SER A 428 2.19 5.17 -11.38
C SER A 428 3.63 5.59 -11.25
N HIS A 429 3.87 6.80 -10.74
CA HIS A 429 5.20 7.34 -10.49
C HIS A 429 5.26 7.96 -9.09
N LYS A 430 6.38 7.78 -8.39
CA LYS A 430 6.69 8.66 -7.26
C LYS A 430 7.07 10.03 -7.82
N VAL A 431 6.39 11.07 -7.36
CA VAL A 431 6.63 12.44 -7.80
C VAL A 431 6.82 13.36 -6.61
N MET A 432 7.71 14.31 -6.75
CA MET A 432 7.85 15.41 -5.81
C MET A 432 7.13 16.63 -6.35
N LYS A 433 6.26 17.20 -5.53
CA LYS A 433 5.75 18.57 -5.77
C LYS A 433 6.65 19.56 -5.05
N ARG A 434 7.10 20.56 -5.79
CA ARG A 434 7.83 21.74 -5.30
C ARG A 434 6.96 22.95 -5.60
N TYR A 435 6.99 23.93 -4.73
CA TYR A 435 6.58 25.29 -5.04
C TYR A 435 7.80 26.11 -5.46
#